data_f07734277caa75f842a6f91142c90bd0
#
_entry.id   f07734277caa75f842a6f91142c90bd0
#
_cell.length_a   1.000
_cell.length_b   1.000
_cell.length_c   1.000
_cell.angle_alpha   90.00
_cell.angle_beta   90.00
_cell.angle_gamma   90.00
#
_symmetry.space_group_name_H-M   'P 1'
#
loop_
_entity.id
_entity.type
_entity.pdbx_description
1 polymer ?
#
loop_
_entity_poly.entity_id
_entity_poly.type
_entity_poly.pdbx_seq_one_letter_code
_entity_poly.pdbx_strand_id
1 'polypeptide(L)'
;MELLSRGRRPSTKKSYGAKWQRFVHFCSETLPAEYGIRPRRYLPAHPRTVLFYIAHLSQEGLVAETSLNPYMAAINQAHEDTGLQRPALGHFFRLARAGWRDLEGAERDADGDRVCRTPVPAEVMLDILHLGLRTSDLETLRRCACLILCYCWYNRADSGVLLLRRHVTIDSRGVTINSQGKTVARNAACPIHRPRAARFDLHGQVLQLLERWHQVSEPWQRPDSVYWALPTDTASWRSSIIDRWLRDTLQLVGHTPPAGELWSGHSLRSGGASASLAIGVDMFRIMKHGVWKTLAAIERYLSLHVL
;
A
#
# COMPACT_ATOMS: atom_id res chain seq x y z
N MET A 1 5.02 -7.23 -30.42
CA MET A 1 5.29 -6.24 -29.35
C MET A 1 4.06 -5.92 -28.50
N GLU A 2 2.85 -5.85 -29.06
CA GLU A 2 1.61 -5.52 -28.33
C GLU A 2 1.22 -6.55 -27.26
N LEU A 3 1.39 -7.86 -27.52
CA LEU A 3 1.09 -8.91 -26.53
C LEU A 3 1.98 -8.83 -25.27
N LEU A 4 3.27 -8.53 -25.41
CA LEU A 4 4.18 -8.37 -24.27
C LEU A 4 3.81 -7.15 -23.43
N SER A 5 3.30 -6.09 -24.08
CA SER A 5 2.85 -4.89 -23.38
C SER A 5 1.56 -5.11 -22.59
N ARG A 6 0.65 -5.99 -23.05
CA ARG A 6 -0.62 -6.31 -22.36
C ARG A 6 -0.42 -7.11 -21.07
N GLY A 7 0.72 -7.78 -20.90
CA GLY A 7 1.04 -8.55 -19.69
C GLY A 7 1.25 -7.73 -18.41
N ARG A 8 1.39 -6.40 -18.50
CA ARG A 8 1.71 -5.52 -17.36
C ARG A 8 0.58 -4.58 -17.00
N ARG A 9 0.44 -4.30 -15.70
CA ARG A 9 -0.56 -3.33 -15.21
C ARG A 9 -0.23 -1.92 -15.71
N PRO A 10 -1.23 -1.10 -16.08
CA PRO A 10 -1.02 0.27 -16.54
C PRO A 10 -0.23 1.12 -15.54
N SER A 11 -0.48 0.96 -14.22
CA SER A 11 0.25 1.68 -13.17
C SER A 11 1.74 1.32 -13.13
N THR A 12 2.10 0.06 -13.38
CA THR A 12 3.50 -0.39 -13.45
C THR A 12 4.19 0.20 -14.66
N LYS A 13 3.51 0.20 -15.83
CA LYS A 13 4.05 0.83 -17.06
C LYS A 13 4.33 2.31 -16.86
N LYS A 14 3.37 3.05 -16.28
CA LYS A 14 3.54 4.49 -16.00
C LYS A 14 4.70 4.74 -15.05
N SER A 15 4.79 3.96 -13.96
CA SER A 15 5.86 4.11 -12.97
C SER A 15 7.24 3.78 -13.54
N TYR A 16 7.37 2.71 -14.34
CA TYR A 16 8.64 2.34 -14.96
C TYR A 16 9.02 3.28 -16.08
N GLY A 17 8.05 3.76 -16.86
CA GLY A 17 8.28 4.75 -17.89
C GLY A 17 8.92 6.04 -17.35
N ALA A 18 8.37 6.61 -16.28
CA ALA A 18 8.91 7.80 -15.66
C ALA A 18 10.34 7.59 -15.11
N LYS A 19 10.62 6.42 -14.49
CA LYS A 19 11.95 6.09 -13.97
C LYS A 19 12.98 5.83 -15.07
N TRP A 20 12.54 5.21 -16.16
CA TRP A 20 13.36 5.03 -17.36
C TRP A 20 13.72 6.38 -17.98
N GLN A 21 12.77 7.30 -18.15
CA GLN A 21 13.03 8.64 -18.67
C GLN A 21 14.02 9.41 -17.78
N ARG A 22 13.94 9.26 -16.46
CA ARG A 22 14.92 9.87 -15.54
C ARG A 22 16.33 9.28 -15.74
N PHE A 23 16.45 7.98 -15.97
CA PHE A 23 17.76 7.38 -16.32
C PHE A 23 18.29 7.87 -17.66
N VAL A 24 17.44 7.99 -18.70
CA VAL A 24 17.82 8.55 -20.00
C VAL A 24 18.28 10.00 -19.84
N HIS A 25 17.57 10.83 -19.11
CA HIS A 25 17.95 12.21 -18.83
C HIS A 25 19.31 12.30 -18.09
N PHE A 26 19.51 11.48 -17.07
CA PHE A 26 20.82 11.35 -16.42
C PHE A 26 21.93 11.03 -17.41
N CYS A 27 21.73 10.09 -18.30
CA CYS A 27 22.73 9.70 -19.30
C CYS A 27 23.01 10.80 -20.34
N SER A 28 21.99 11.58 -20.74
CA SER A 28 22.14 12.61 -21.77
C SER A 28 22.68 13.92 -21.25
N GLU A 29 22.29 14.31 -20.05
CA GLU A 29 22.54 15.64 -19.49
C GLU A 29 23.52 15.59 -18.30
N THR A 30 23.17 14.84 -17.26
CA THR A 30 23.91 14.87 -15.98
C THR A 30 25.26 14.18 -16.07
N LEU A 31 25.31 12.98 -16.63
CA LEU A 31 26.55 12.19 -16.72
C LEU A 31 27.63 12.90 -17.57
N PRO A 32 27.31 13.53 -18.74
CA PRO A 32 28.29 14.36 -19.46
C PRO A 32 28.73 15.61 -18.72
N ALA A 33 27.81 16.29 -18.04
CA ALA A 33 28.11 17.55 -17.35
C ALA A 33 28.96 17.34 -16.10
N GLU A 34 28.61 16.35 -15.27
CA GLU A 34 29.28 16.12 -13.98
C GLU A 34 30.51 15.22 -14.08
N TYR A 35 30.49 14.22 -14.98
CA TYR A 35 31.52 13.19 -15.05
C TYR A 35 32.30 13.15 -16.38
N GLY A 36 31.97 14.01 -17.33
CA GLY A 36 32.63 14.07 -18.62
C GLY A 36 32.39 12.83 -19.51
N ILE A 37 31.43 11.96 -19.12
CA ILE A 37 31.15 10.67 -19.78
C ILE A 37 29.93 10.81 -20.68
N ARG A 38 30.11 10.55 -21.98
CA ARG A 38 29.00 10.54 -22.96
C ARG A 38 28.74 9.11 -23.45
N PRO A 39 27.70 8.44 -22.94
CA PRO A 39 27.37 7.10 -23.43
C PRO A 39 26.87 7.20 -24.87
N ARG A 40 27.44 6.38 -25.76
CA ARG A 40 27.01 6.32 -27.17
C ARG A 40 25.56 5.82 -27.33
N ARG A 41 25.07 5.02 -26.38
CA ARG A 41 23.73 4.43 -26.35
C ARG A 41 23.25 4.30 -24.90
N TYR A 42 21.97 4.44 -24.69
CA TYR A 42 21.33 4.18 -23.39
C TYR A 42 21.02 2.68 -23.20
N LEU A 43 20.92 1.92 -24.31
CA LEU A 43 20.73 0.47 -24.34
C LEU A 43 21.73 -0.17 -25.31
N PRO A 44 22.39 -1.27 -24.90
CA PRO A 44 22.43 -1.77 -23.54
C PRO A 44 23.12 -0.77 -22.59
N ALA A 45 22.57 -0.58 -21.41
CA ALA A 45 23.20 0.27 -20.41
C ALA A 45 24.47 -0.41 -19.86
N HIS A 46 25.58 0.31 -19.89
CA HIS A 46 26.83 -0.22 -19.34
C HIS A 46 26.72 -0.28 -17.80
N PRO A 47 27.20 -1.35 -17.12
CA PRO A 47 27.10 -1.50 -15.67
C PRO A 47 27.64 -0.30 -14.88
N ARG A 48 28.77 0.30 -15.31
CA ARG A 48 29.34 1.50 -14.70
C ARG A 48 28.39 2.70 -14.77
N THR A 49 27.71 2.90 -15.91
CA THR A 49 26.73 3.98 -16.06
C THR A 49 25.58 3.83 -15.07
N VAL A 50 25.12 2.60 -14.83
CA VAL A 50 24.08 2.33 -13.83
C VAL A 50 24.57 2.58 -12.40
N LEU A 51 25.83 2.27 -12.09
CA LEU A 51 26.44 2.60 -10.79
C LEU A 51 26.58 4.10 -10.57
N PHE A 52 26.99 4.88 -11.58
CA PHE A 52 26.98 6.34 -11.52
C PHE A 52 25.58 6.91 -11.29
N TYR A 53 24.57 6.31 -11.94
CA TYR A 53 23.19 6.71 -11.72
C TYR A 53 22.72 6.44 -10.28
N ILE A 54 23.11 5.31 -9.68
CA ILE A 54 22.83 5.00 -8.27
C ILE A 54 23.48 6.03 -7.35
N ALA A 55 24.75 6.38 -7.59
CA ALA A 55 25.46 7.41 -6.83
C ALA A 55 24.78 8.78 -6.95
N HIS A 56 24.41 9.17 -8.16
CA HIS A 56 23.68 10.42 -8.41
C HIS A 56 22.32 10.45 -7.67
N LEU A 57 21.53 9.39 -7.72
CA LEU A 57 20.27 9.30 -6.97
C LEU A 57 20.47 9.43 -5.44
N SER A 58 21.58 8.89 -4.92
CA SER A 58 21.94 9.04 -3.51
C SER A 58 22.31 10.49 -3.15
N GLN A 59 23.06 11.15 -4.01
CA GLN A 59 23.50 12.54 -3.79
C GLN A 59 22.35 13.57 -3.91
N GLU A 60 21.37 13.32 -4.78
CA GLU A 60 20.21 14.21 -4.91
C GLU A 60 19.33 14.25 -3.65
N GLY A 61 19.38 13.24 -2.77
CA GLY A 61 18.55 13.17 -1.57
C GLY A 61 17.03 13.02 -1.82
N LEU A 62 16.59 12.98 -3.09
CA LEU A 62 15.18 12.93 -3.47
C LEU A 62 14.59 11.51 -3.49
N VAL A 63 15.44 10.50 -3.38
CA VAL A 63 15.09 9.08 -3.47
C VAL A 63 15.73 8.35 -2.29
N ALA A 64 14.93 7.71 -1.44
CA ALA A 64 15.46 6.84 -0.39
C ALA A 64 16.01 5.52 -0.97
N GLU A 65 17.03 4.91 -0.32
CA GLU A 65 17.62 3.61 -0.73
C GLU A 65 16.54 2.54 -0.91
N THR A 66 15.57 2.49 -0.01
CA THR A 66 14.45 1.54 -0.06
C THR A 66 13.61 1.66 -1.35
N SER A 67 13.66 2.81 -2.02
CA SER A 67 12.97 3.10 -3.28
C SER A 67 13.80 2.78 -4.53
N LEU A 68 15.06 2.35 -4.40
CA LEU A 68 15.95 2.08 -5.53
C LEU A 68 15.48 0.92 -6.43
N ASN A 69 14.87 -0.12 -5.85
CA ASN A 69 14.43 -1.29 -6.61
C ASN A 69 13.52 -0.98 -7.82
N PRO A 70 12.52 -0.08 -7.73
CA PRO A 70 11.73 0.33 -8.89
C PRO A 70 12.53 1.02 -10.00
N TYR A 71 13.63 1.72 -9.69
CA TYR A 71 14.50 2.33 -10.71
C TYR A 71 15.30 1.27 -11.45
N MET A 72 15.89 0.33 -10.71
CA MET A 72 16.59 -0.80 -11.31
C MET A 72 15.64 -1.68 -12.12
N ALA A 73 14.44 -1.92 -11.64
CA ALA A 73 13.43 -2.67 -12.38
C ALA A 73 13.04 -1.98 -13.69
N ALA A 74 12.99 -0.64 -13.74
CA ALA A 74 12.71 0.10 -14.96
C ALA A 74 13.84 -0.05 -16.00
N ILE A 75 15.11 0.03 -15.57
CA ILE A 75 16.28 -0.19 -16.44
C ILE A 75 16.31 -1.63 -16.97
N ASN A 76 16.16 -2.62 -16.08
CA ASN A 76 16.12 -4.03 -16.45
C ASN A 76 15.00 -4.33 -17.45
N GLN A 77 13.85 -3.69 -17.24
CA GLN A 77 12.69 -3.83 -18.07
C GLN A 77 12.91 -3.28 -19.48
N ALA A 78 13.56 -2.11 -19.61
CA ALA A 78 13.89 -1.54 -20.90
C ALA A 78 14.82 -2.47 -21.71
N HIS A 79 15.74 -3.18 -21.04
CA HIS A 79 16.59 -4.18 -21.68
C HIS A 79 15.77 -5.39 -22.15
N GLU A 80 14.91 -5.92 -21.29
CA GLU A 80 14.05 -7.07 -21.64
C GLU A 80 13.10 -6.76 -22.80
N ASP A 81 12.53 -5.55 -22.82
CA ASP A 81 11.60 -5.13 -23.88
C ASP A 81 12.29 -5.01 -25.25
N THR A 82 13.60 -4.82 -25.27
CA THR A 82 14.43 -4.76 -26.48
C THR A 82 15.21 -6.05 -26.77
N GLY A 83 14.99 -7.11 -25.98
CA GLY A 83 15.69 -8.39 -26.14
C GLY A 83 17.15 -8.37 -25.69
N LEU A 84 17.56 -7.36 -24.90
CA LEU A 84 18.91 -7.21 -24.40
C LEU A 84 19.06 -7.84 -23.00
N GLN A 85 20.27 -8.25 -22.66
CA GLN A 85 20.59 -8.72 -21.33
C GLN A 85 20.57 -7.56 -20.32
N ARG A 86 20.11 -7.85 -19.10
CA ARG A 86 20.14 -6.90 -17.98
C ARG A 86 21.59 -6.50 -17.66
N PRO A 87 21.82 -5.26 -17.20
CA PRO A 87 23.17 -4.86 -16.74
C PRO A 87 23.68 -5.77 -15.63
N ALA A 88 24.86 -6.35 -15.79
CA ALA A 88 25.48 -7.22 -14.80
C ALA A 88 26.12 -6.40 -13.67
N LEU A 89 25.35 -6.03 -12.67
CA LEU A 89 25.81 -5.22 -11.54
C LEU A 89 26.43 -6.05 -10.41
N GLY A 90 25.93 -7.28 -10.19
CA GLY A 90 26.49 -8.24 -9.25
C GLY A 90 26.82 -7.70 -7.86
N HIS A 91 28.05 -7.91 -7.43
CA HIS A 91 28.57 -7.50 -6.11
C HIS A 91 28.57 -5.97 -5.94
N PHE A 92 28.93 -5.20 -6.97
CA PHE A 92 28.97 -3.72 -6.89
C PHE A 92 27.64 -3.09 -6.59
N PHE A 93 26.54 -3.67 -7.08
CA PHE A 93 25.20 -3.19 -6.74
C PHE A 93 24.89 -3.35 -5.25
N ARG A 94 25.29 -4.50 -4.66
CA ARG A 94 25.10 -4.73 -3.22
C ARG A 94 25.93 -3.75 -2.38
N LEU A 95 27.19 -3.51 -2.79
CA LEU A 95 28.07 -2.54 -2.09
C LEU A 95 27.52 -1.12 -2.20
N ALA A 96 27.10 -0.68 -3.39
CA ALA A 96 26.53 0.66 -3.58
C ALA A 96 25.26 0.86 -2.72
N ARG A 97 24.40 -0.17 -2.65
CA ARG A 97 23.22 -0.13 -1.76
C ARG A 97 23.56 -0.10 -0.29
N ALA A 98 24.56 -0.87 0.13
CA ALA A 98 24.99 -0.88 1.52
C ALA A 98 25.54 0.49 1.92
N GLY A 99 26.46 1.04 1.13
CA GLY A 99 27.02 2.38 1.38
C GLY A 99 25.96 3.48 1.38
N TRP A 100 24.98 3.42 0.47
CA TRP A 100 23.88 4.38 0.49
C TRP A 100 23.03 4.28 1.78
N ARG A 101 22.72 3.05 2.21
CA ARG A 101 21.98 2.82 3.45
C ARG A 101 22.72 3.33 4.67
N ASP A 102 24.04 3.14 4.70
CA ASP A 102 24.89 3.63 5.79
C ASP A 102 24.91 5.17 5.85
N LEU A 103 25.00 5.84 4.68
CA LEU A 103 24.89 7.30 4.59
C LEU A 103 23.51 7.82 5.05
N GLU A 104 22.42 7.23 4.56
CA GLU A 104 21.07 7.60 5.05
C GLU A 104 20.86 7.30 6.53
N GLY A 105 21.49 6.24 7.04
CA GLY A 105 21.45 5.90 8.47
C GLY A 105 22.11 6.97 9.30
N ALA A 106 23.32 7.41 8.91
CA ALA A 106 24.08 8.44 9.61
C ALA A 106 23.35 9.82 9.57
N GLU A 107 22.75 10.19 8.43
CA GLU A 107 21.97 11.42 8.31
C GLU A 107 20.72 11.38 9.20
N ARG A 108 19.98 10.27 9.20
CA ARG A 108 18.75 10.10 10.03
C ARG A 108 19.04 10.06 11.52
N ASP A 109 20.15 9.48 11.93
CA ASP A 109 20.59 9.46 13.33
C ASP A 109 21.01 10.86 13.81
N ALA A 110 21.53 11.70 12.90
CA ALA A 110 21.87 13.10 13.17
C ALA A 110 20.60 14.00 13.29
N ASP A 111 19.57 13.75 12.48
CA ASP A 111 18.34 14.58 12.47
C ASP A 111 17.29 14.15 13.52
N GLY A 112 17.47 13.02 14.20
CA GLY A 112 16.55 12.53 15.24
C GLY A 112 15.12 12.20 14.78
N ASP A 113 14.84 12.26 13.47
CA ASP A 113 13.49 12.27 12.90
C ASP A 113 13.09 10.92 12.30
N ARG A 114 13.22 9.86 13.12
CA ARG A 114 12.77 8.52 12.72
C ARG A 114 11.27 8.38 12.94
N VAL A 115 10.46 8.77 11.97
CA VAL A 115 9.02 8.48 12.00
C VAL A 115 8.79 6.99 11.68
N CYS A 116 8.40 6.22 12.68
CA CYS A 116 8.13 4.80 12.56
C CYS A 116 6.63 4.58 12.24
N ARG A 117 6.34 3.71 11.27
CA ARG A 117 4.96 3.28 11.02
C ARG A 117 4.59 2.16 11.96
N THR A 118 3.65 2.42 12.85
CA THR A 118 3.15 1.46 13.83
C THR A 118 1.74 0.97 13.51
N PRO A 119 1.33 -0.19 14.00
CA PRO A 119 -0.04 -0.67 13.91
C PRO A 119 -1.01 0.29 14.61
N VAL A 120 -2.21 0.50 14.04
CA VAL A 120 -3.28 1.19 14.76
C VAL A 120 -3.80 0.26 15.86
N PRO A 121 -3.85 0.70 17.12
CA PRO A 121 -4.35 -0.10 18.24
C PRO A 121 -5.84 -0.45 18.10
N ALA A 122 -6.25 -1.57 18.71
CA ALA A 122 -7.63 -2.04 18.62
C ALA A 122 -8.62 -1.12 19.31
N GLU A 123 -8.22 -0.51 20.44
CA GLU A 123 -9.03 0.46 21.20
C GLU A 123 -9.35 1.70 20.36
N VAL A 124 -8.39 2.21 19.60
CA VAL A 124 -8.62 3.33 18.67
C VAL A 124 -9.66 2.96 17.62
N MET A 125 -9.60 1.72 17.11
CA MET A 125 -10.56 1.23 16.12
C MET A 125 -11.95 1.00 16.72
N LEU A 126 -12.04 0.67 18.00
CA LEU A 126 -13.33 0.60 18.74
C LEU A 126 -13.98 1.97 18.82
N ASP A 127 -13.22 3.03 19.12
CA ASP A 127 -13.76 4.39 19.18
C ASP A 127 -14.22 4.87 17.80
N ILE A 128 -13.49 4.54 16.74
CA ILE A 128 -13.92 4.79 15.34
C ILE A 128 -15.20 4.01 15.00
N LEU A 129 -15.32 2.76 15.44
CA LEU A 129 -16.53 1.94 15.28
C LEU A 129 -17.73 2.60 15.97
N HIS A 130 -17.57 3.00 17.23
CA HIS A 130 -18.62 3.66 18.01
C HIS A 130 -19.02 5.02 17.42
N LEU A 131 -18.06 5.81 16.91
CA LEU A 131 -18.36 7.03 16.17
C LEU A 131 -19.22 6.72 14.95
N GLY A 132 -18.84 5.73 14.13
CA GLY A 132 -19.58 5.34 12.93
C GLY A 132 -20.99 4.84 13.23
N LEU A 133 -21.20 4.12 14.34
CA LEU A 133 -22.52 3.65 14.74
C LEU A 133 -23.46 4.77 15.20
N ARG A 134 -22.91 5.86 15.77
CA ARG A 134 -23.71 6.96 16.34
C ARG A 134 -23.89 8.15 15.41
N THR A 135 -22.99 8.37 14.46
CA THR A 135 -23.04 9.56 13.59
C THR A 135 -24.24 9.53 12.65
N SER A 136 -24.85 10.70 12.43
CA SER A 136 -25.83 10.92 11.36
C SER A 136 -25.19 11.51 10.08
N ASP A 137 -23.93 11.98 10.18
CA ASP A 137 -23.19 12.53 9.06
C ASP A 137 -22.71 11.42 8.11
N LEU A 138 -23.13 11.48 6.84
CA LEU A 138 -22.82 10.47 5.84
C LEU A 138 -21.32 10.37 5.52
N GLU A 139 -20.61 11.50 5.55
CA GLU A 139 -19.17 11.54 5.30
C GLU A 139 -18.41 10.81 6.42
N THR A 140 -18.75 11.06 7.66
CA THR A 140 -18.17 10.39 8.84
C THR A 140 -18.53 8.90 8.85
N LEU A 141 -19.80 8.55 8.56
CA LEU A 141 -20.24 7.16 8.46
C LEU A 141 -19.43 6.39 7.42
N ARG A 142 -19.28 6.96 6.23
CA ARG A 142 -18.47 6.41 5.13
C ARG A 142 -17.03 6.15 5.55
N ARG A 143 -16.39 7.15 6.17
CA ARG A 143 -15.00 7.06 6.64
C ARG A 143 -14.84 5.95 7.67
N CYS A 144 -15.67 5.95 8.71
CA CYS A 144 -15.63 4.92 9.74
C CYS A 144 -15.83 3.51 9.16
N ALA A 145 -16.84 3.32 8.30
CA ALA A 145 -17.11 2.03 7.68
C ALA A 145 -15.94 1.54 6.81
N CYS A 146 -15.31 2.44 6.03
CA CYS A 146 -14.14 2.10 5.22
C CYS A 146 -12.91 1.72 6.09
N LEU A 147 -12.62 2.49 7.13
CA LEU A 147 -11.48 2.26 8.02
C LEU A 147 -11.65 0.93 8.78
N ILE A 148 -12.84 0.68 9.35
CA ILE A 148 -13.18 -0.57 10.03
C ILE A 148 -13.09 -1.76 9.06
N LEU A 149 -13.59 -1.62 7.84
CA LEU A 149 -13.45 -2.68 6.83
C LEU A 149 -11.97 -2.95 6.52
N CYS A 150 -11.16 -1.93 6.32
CA CYS A 150 -9.74 -2.08 6.03
C CYS A 150 -8.99 -2.77 7.17
N TYR A 151 -9.34 -2.46 8.41
CA TYR A 151 -8.77 -3.07 9.61
C TYR A 151 -9.19 -4.55 9.73
N CYS A 152 -10.49 -4.84 9.72
CA CYS A 152 -11.02 -6.17 9.95
C CYS A 152 -10.72 -7.17 8.81
N TRP A 153 -10.60 -6.70 7.58
CA TRP A 153 -10.26 -7.55 6.42
C TRP A 153 -8.79 -7.47 6.02
N TYR A 154 -7.96 -6.81 6.81
CA TYR A 154 -6.54 -6.58 6.52
C TYR A 154 -6.30 -6.11 5.09
N ASN A 155 -7.17 -5.22 4.60
CA ASN A 155 -7.07 -4.73 3.23
C ASN A 155 -5.88 -3.76 3.08
N ARG A 156 -5.24 -3.82 1.90
CA ARG A 156 -4.38 -2.71 1.52
C ARG A 156 -5.22 -1.48 1.23
N ALA A 157 -4.67 -0.28 1.43
CA ALA A 157 -5.37 0.98 1.19
C ALA A 157 -6.03 1.04 -0.19
N ASP A 158 -5.30 0.64 -1.24
CA ASP A 158 -5.84 0.59 -2.61
C ASP A 158 -6.99 -0.42 -2.79
N SER A 159 -6.90 -1.58 -2.15
CA SER A 159 -7.95 -2.61 -2.24
C SER A 159 -9.20 -2.26 -1.44
N GLY A 160 -9.06 -1.56 -0.32
CA GLY A 160 -10.18 -1.13 0.51
C GLY A 160 -10.90 0.07 -0.07
N VAL A 161 -10.17 1.10 -0.47
CA VAL A 161 -10.73 2.36 -0.98
C VAL A 161 -11.31 2.22 -2.38
N LEU A 162 -10.69 1.41 -3.25
CA LEU A 162 -11.15 1.20 -4.63
C LEU A 162 -12.12 0.02 -4.77
N LEU A 163 -12.70 -0.43 -3.67
CA LEU A 163 -13.71 -1.49 -3.65
C LEU A 163 -14.94 -1.04 -4.44
N LEU A 164 -15.42 -1.88 -5.36
CA LEU A 164 -16.64 -1.60 -6.11
C LEU A 164 -17.86 -2.20 -5.39
N ARG A 165 -19.04 -1.60 -5.62
CA ARG A 165 -20.30 -2.05 -5.02
C ARG A 165 -20.57 -3.54 -5.27
N ARG A 166 -20.32 -4.03 -6.48
CA ARG A 166 -20.48 -5.44 -6.86
C ARG A 166 -19.51 -6.41 -6.13
N HIS A 167 -18.47 -5.89 -5.48
CA HIS A 167 -17.50 -6.71 -4.74
C HIS A 167 -17.93 -6.95 -3.28
N VAL A 168 -19.00 -6.30 -2.82
CA VAL A 168 -19.48 -6.41 -1.45
C VAL A 168 -20.86 -7.02 -1.45
N THR A 169 -21.01 -8.12 -0.74
CA THR A 169 -22.28 -8.76 -0.46
C THR A 169 -22.48 -8.83 1.03
N ILE A 170 -23.64 -8.37 1.50
CA ILE A 170 -24.05 -8.48 2.89
C ILE A 170 -25.35 -9.30 2.93
N ASP A 171 -25.31 -10.42 3.64
CA ASP A 171 -26.45 -11.34 3.76
C ASP A 171 -26.58 -11.88 5.18
N SER A 172 -27.52 -12.80 5.40
CA SER A 172 -27.74 -13.42 6.71
C SER A 172 -26.53 -14.16 7.27
N ARG A 173 -25.55 -14.51 6.43
CA ARG A 173 -24.31 -15.22 6.84
C ARG A 173 -23.22 -14.23 7.25
N GLY A 174 -23.29 -12.97 6.82
CA GLY A 174 -22.32 -11.93 7.13
C GLY A 174 -21.92 -11.10 5.92
N VAL A 175 -20.66 -10.62 5.92
CA VAL A 175 -20.10 -9.79 4.85
C VAL A 175 -19.10 -10.60 4.03
N THR A 176 -19.27 -10.62 2.72
CA THR A 176 -18.33 -11.20 1.76
C THR A 176 -17.74 -10.11 0.89
N ILE A 177 -16.42 -10.07 0.79
CA ILE A 177 -15.69 -9.12 -0.05
C ILE A 177 -14.91 -9.88 -1.10
N ASN A 178 -15.23 -9.64 -2.38
CA ASN A 178 -14.49 -10.14 -3.53
C ASN A 178 -13.38 -9.14 -3.89
N SER A 179 -12.26 -9.17 -3.14
CA SER A 179 -11.18 -8.23 -3.39
C SER A 179 -10.27 -8.70 -4.54
N GLN A 180 -10.11 -7.82 -5.53
CA GLN A 180 -9.13 -8.00 -6.61
C GLN A 180 -7.78 -7.42 -6.20
N GLY A 181 -7.08 -8.07 -5.27
CA GLY A 181 -5.76 -7.63 -4.82
C GLY A 181 -4.66 -7.76 -5.90
N LYS A 182 -3.55 -7.03 -5.72
CA LYS A 182 -2.35 -7.09 -6.62
C LYS A 182 -1.78 -8.50 -6.79
N THR A 183 -2.02 -9.38 -5.83
CA THR A 183 -1.48 -10.75 -5.78
C THR A 183 -2.48 -11.82 -6.20
N VAL A 184 -3.74 -11.45 -6.44
CA VAL A 184 -4.76 -12.37 -6.94
C VAL A 184 -4.68 -12.36 -8.47
N ALA A 185 -4.65 -13.52 -9.10
CA ALA A 185 -4.71 -13.62 -10.56
C ALA A 185 -5.93 -12.85 -11.07
N ARG A 186 -5.78 -12.15 -12.21
CA ARG A 186 -6.80 -11.23 -12.75
C ARG A 186 -8.20 -11.82 -12.86
N ASN A 187 -8.32 -13.15 -12.87
CA ASN A 187 -9.57 -13.89 -13.04
C ASN A 187 -10.02 -14.68 -11.79
N ALA A 188 -9.28 -14.59 -10.68
CA ALA A 188 -9.64 -15.27 -9.46
C ALA A 188 -10.07 -14.25 -8.41
N ALA A 189 -11.36 -14.08 -8.22
CA ALA A 189 -11.90 -13.44 -7.04
C ALA A 189 -11.55 -14.30 -5.83
N CYS A 190 -10.91 -13.71 -4.81
CA CYS A 190 -10.72 -14.38 -3.53
C CYS A 190 -11.77 -13.80 -2.57
N PRO A 191 -12.91 -14.45 -2.38
CA PRO A 191 -13.92 -13.97 -1.46
C PRO A 191 -13.40 -14.09 -0.03
N ILE A 192 -13.49 -12.99 0.71
CA ILE A 192 -13.19 -12.95 2.14
C ILE A 192 -14.53 -12.84 2.85
N HIS A 193 -14.99 -13.94 3.38
CA HIS A 193 -16.25 -14.02 4.10
C HIS A 193 -16.03 -13.82 5.61
N ARG A 194 -16.87 -12.99 6.23
CA ARG A 194 -16.94 -12.81 7.66
C ARG A 194 -18.33 -13.17 8.15
N PRO A 195 -18.46 -14.27 8.90
CA PRO A 195 -19.74 -14.62 9.52
C PRO A 195 -20.13 -13.60 10.59
N ARG A 196 -21.44 -13.48 10.87
CA ARG A 196 -21.98 -12.57 11.91
C ARG A 196 -21.38 -12.79 13.29
N ALA A 197 -20.94 -14.00 13.60
CA ALA A 197 -20.31 -14.38 14.87
C ALA A 197 -18.78 -14.37 14.83
N ALA A 198 -18.15 -13.40 14.19
CA ALA A 198 -16.70 -13.28 14.22
C ALA A 198 -16.21 -12.93 15.64
N ARG A 199 -15.12 -13.58 16.09
CA ARG A 199 -14.62 -13.48 17.49
C ARG A 199 -14.28 -12.04 17.94
N PHE A 200 -13.92 -11.16 17.03
CA PHE A 200 -13.62 -9.76 17.33
C PHE A 200 -14.82 -8.82 17.10
N ASP A 201 -15.93 -9.33 16.63
CA ASP A 201 -17.20 -8.62 16.54
C ASP A 201 -18.18 -9.20 17.58
N LEU A 202 -17.80 -9.07 18.85
CA LEU A 202 -18.49 -9.69 20.00
C LEU A 202 -19.99 -9.41 20.04
N HIS A 203 -20.41 -8.27 19.47
CA HIS A 203 -21.81 -7.82 19.50
C HIS A 203 -22.38 -7.56 18.10
N GLY A 204 -21.72 -8.01 17.04
CA GLY A 204 -22.16 -7.77 15.66
C GLY A 204 -22.04 -6.29 15.20
N GLN A 205 -21.34 -5.46 15.96
CA GLN A 205 -21.26 -4.02 15.72
C GLN A 205 -20.54 -3.66 14.41
N VAL A 206 -19.50 -4.41 14.05
CA VAL A 206 -18.80 -4.23 12.77
C VAL A 206 -19.74 -4.49 11.61
N LEU A 207 -20.50 -5.58 11.69
CA LEU A 207 -21.51 -5.92 10.70
C LEU A 207 -22.61 -4.86 10.65
N GLN A 208 -23.12 -4.42 11.80
CA GLN A 208 -24.13 -3.38 11.89
C GLN A 208 -23.68 -2.06 11.24
N LEU A 209 -22.41 -1.65 11.44
CA LEU A 209 -21.85 -0.47 10.78
C LEU A 209 -21.81 -0.62 9.26
N LEU A 210 -21.36 -1.79 8.77
CA LEU A 210 -21.26 -2.06 7.33
C LEU A 210 -22.65 -2.23 6.69
N GLU A 211 -23.60 -2.87 7.35
CA GLU A 211 -25.01 -2.96 6.93
C GLU A 211 -25.64 -1.55 6.82
N ARG A 212 -25.43 -0.73 7.84
CA ARG A 212 -25.92 0.65 7.83
C ARG A 212 -25.39 1.45 6.64
N TRP A 213 -24.07 1.42 6.39
CA TRP A 213 -23.49 2.06 5.21
C TRP A 213 -24.08 1.47 3.91
N HIS A 214 -24.19 0.16 3.81
CA HIS A 214 -24.70 -0.53 2.65
C HIS A 214 -26.13 -0.12 2.30
N GLN A 215 -27.01 -0.04 3.31
CA GLN A 215 -28.41 0.35 3.17
C GLN A 215 -28.54 1.83 2.79
N VAL A 216 -27.84 2.72 3.51
CA VAL A 216 -27.90 4.16 3.24
C VAL A 216 -27.37 4.50 1.86
N SER A 217 -26.35 3.81 1.38
CA SER A 217 -25.72 4.07 0.08
C SER A 217 -26.45 3.44 -1.11
N GLU A 218 -27.33 2.48 -0.89
CA GLU A 218 -28.05 1.73 -1.93
C GLU A 218 -28.73 2.62 -2.98
N PRO A 219 -29.44 3.72 -2.62
CA PRO A 219 -30.20 4.52 -3.60
C PRO A 219 -29.39 5.13 -4.72
N TRP A 220 -28.10 5.38 -4.52
CA TRP A 220 -27.25 6.03 -5.52
C TRP A 220 -26.11 5.14 -6.04
N GLN A 221 -25.86 4.00 -5.42
CA GLN A 221 -24.77 3.11 -5.83
C GLN A 221 -25.17 2.18 -6.99
N ARG A 222 -24.25 2.10 -7.95
CA ARG A 222 -24.34 1.15 -9.06
C ARG A 222 -23.29 0.06 -8.90
N PRO A 223 -23.46 -1.12 -9.53
CA PRO A 223 -22.49 -2.23 -9.39
C PRO A 223 -21.04 -1.83 -9.65
N ASP A 224 -20.80 -0.94 -10.60
CA ASP A 224 -19.46 -0.48 -11.02
C ASP A 224 -19.01 0.80 -10.31
N SER A 225 -19.82 1.40 -9.44
CA SER A 225 -19.40 2.54 -8.64
C SER A 225 -18.46 2.11 -7.51
N VAL A 226 -17.58 3.03 -7.10
CA VAL A 226 -16.78 2.83 -5.88
C VAL A 226 -17.74 2.70 -4.69
N TYR A 227 -17.56 1.66 -3.88
CA TYR A 227 -18.45 1.32 -2.76
C TYR A 227 -18.61 2.46 -1.73
N TRP A 228 -17.64 3.33 -1.65
CA TRP A 228 -17.61 4.46 -0.72
C TRP A 228 -18.07 5.79 -1.35
N ALA A 229 -18.48 5.80 -2.63
CA ALA A 229 -18.85 7.04 -3.31
C ALA A 229 -20.14 7.64 -2.77
N LEU A 230 -20.12 8.97 -2.56
CA LEU A 230 -21.31 9.79 -2.35
C LEU A 230 -21.73 10.45 -3.68
N PRO A 231 -23.00 10.85 -3.83
CA PRO A 231 -23.46 11.56 -5.02
C PRO A 231 -22.71 12.86 -5.29
N THR A 232 -22.14 13.47 -4.26
CA THR A 232 -21.40 14.73 -4.32
C THR A 232 -19.93 14.58 -4.66
N ASP A 233 -19.40 13.33 -4.75
CA ASP A 233 -17.99 13.12 -5.02
C ASP A 233 -17.66 13.45 -6.48
N THR A 234 -16.80 14.45 -6.69
CA THR A 234 -16.28 14.86 -8.00
C THR A 234 -14.84 14.44 -8.26
N ALA A 235 -14.12 14.06 -7.20
CA ALA A 235 -12.71 13.75 -7.27
C ALA A 235 -12.44 12.30 -7.69
N SER A 236 -11.31 12.07 -8.36
CA SER A 236 -10.83 10.71 -8.67
C SER A 236 -10.41 9.96 -7.41
N TRP A 237 -10.86 8.73 -7.26
CA TRP A 237 -10.53 7.86 -6.14
C TRP A 237 -9.06 7.41 -6.20
N ARG A 238 -8.32 7.60 -5.09
CA ARG A 238 -6.92 7.21 -4.94
C ARG A 238 -6.70 6.57 -3.56
N SER A 239 -5.73 5.69 -3.46
CA SER A 239 -5.39 5.03 -2.19
C SER A 239 -4.97 6.00 -1.08
N SER A 240 -4.38 7.14 -1.42
CA SER A 240 -3.98 8.18 -0.46
C SER A 240 -5.15 8.84 0.30
N ILE A 241 -6.38 8.64 -0.17
CA ILE A 241 -7.58 9.13 0.50
C ILE A 241 -7.73 8.52 1.90
N ILE A 242 -7.28 7.27 2.09
CA ILE A 242 -7.41 6.56 3.37
C ILE A 242 -6.56 7.20 4.47
N ASP A 243 -5.37 7.71 4.12
CA ASP A 243 -4.49 8.36 5.10
C ASP A 243 -5.13 9.67 5.60
N ARG A 244 -5.79 10.41 4.71
CA ARG A 244 -6.56 11.60 5.07
C ARG A 244 -7.76 11.23 5.93
N TRP A 245 -8.57 10.26 5.50
CA TRP A 245 -9.74 9.81 6.25
C TRP A 245 -9.39 9.28 7.64
N LEU A 246 -8.30 8.54 7.75
CA LEU A 246 -7.80 8.07 9.05
C LEU A 246 -7.46 9.28 9.94
N ARG A 247 -6.67 10.23 9.45
CA ARG A 247 -6.28 11.42 10.21
C ARG A 247 -7.49 12.24 10.66
N ASP A 248 -8.40 12.54 9.73
CA ASP A 248 -9.60 13.33 10.03
C ASP A 248 -10.49 12.61 11.07
N THR A 249 -10.63 11.28 10.95
CA THR A 249 -11.45 10.49 11.88
C THR A 249 -10.79 10.37 13.25
N LEU A 250 -9.46 10.23 13.31
CA LEU A 250 -8.70 10.24 14.57
C LEU A 250 -8.90 11.54 15.35
N GLN A 251 -8.91 12.68 14.66
CA GLN A 251 -9.21 13.97 15.31
C GLN A 251 -10.60 13.98 15.95
N LEU A 252 -11.60 13.39 15.29
CA LEU A 252 -12.97 13.32 15.81
C LEU A 252 -13.10 12.43 17.05
N VAL A 253 -12.27 11.39 17.17
CA VAL A 253 -12.26 10.48 18.33
C VAL A 253 -11.19 10.84 19.38
N GLY A 254 -10.43 11.92 19.16
CA GLY A 254 -9.45 12.43 20.13
C GLY A 254 -8.16 11.61 20.22
N HIS A 255 -7.81 10.85 19.16
CA HIS A 255 -6.57 10.07 19.13
C HIS A 255 -5.51 10.69 18.22
N THR A 256 -4.26 10.54 18.63
CA THR A 256 -3.08 10.89 17.84
C THR A 256 -2.05 9.76 17.92
N PRO A 257 -1.25 9.53 16.87
CA PRO A 257 -0.11 8.62 16.99
C PRO A 257 0.83 9.09 18.10
N PRO A 258 1.52 8.18 18.82
CA PRO A 258 2.58 8.54 19.74
C PRO A 258 3.68 9.38 19.07
N ALA A 259 4.46 10.12 19.84
CA ALA A 259 5.58 10.92 19.32
C ALA A 259 6.56 10.02 18.55
N GLY A 260 6.97 10.45 17.35
CA GLY A 260 7.84 9.66 16.47
C GLY A 260 7.13 8.52 15.71
N GLU A 261 5.80 8.38 15.84
CA GLU A 261 5.03 7.36 15.14
C GLU A 261 4.08 7.95 14.09
N LEU A 262 3.73 7.14 13.09
CA LEU A 262 2.78 7.51 12.05
C LEU A 262 1.76 6.37 11.84
N TRP A 263 0.49 6.72 11.84
CA TRP A 263 -0.59 5.84 11.41
C TRP A 263 -1.04 6.17 9.98
N SER A 264 -1.15 5.14 9.16
CA SER A 264 -1.51 5.22 7.74
C SER A 264 -2.43 4.07 7.35
N GLY A 265 -2.86 4.01 6.10
CA GLY A 265 -3.62 2.86 5.59
C GLY A 265 -2.90 1.51 5.72
N HIS A 266 -1.56 1.49 5.77
CA HIS A 266 -0.78 0.29 6.09
C HIS A 266 -0.87 -0.08 7.57
N SER A 267 -0.97 0.91 8.46
CA SER A 267 -1.13 0.73 9.90
C SER A 267 -2.47 0.08 10.27
N LEU A 268 -3.52 0.30 9.48
CA LEU A 268 -4.79 -0.41 9.65
C LEU A 268 -4.63 -1.92 9.39
N ARG A 269 -3.92 -2.27 8.32
CA ARG A 269 -3.67 -3.67 7.95
C ARG A 269 -2.80 -4.39 8.98
N SER A 270 -1.73 -3.74 9.45
CA SER A 270 -0.87 -4.29 10.50
C SER A 270 -1.58 -4.36 11.84
N GLY A 271 -2.35 -3.34 12.20
CA GLY A 271 -3.15 -3.30 13.44
C GLY A 271 -4.16 -4.45 13.51
N GLY A 272 -4.95 -4.65 12.44
CA GLY A 272 -5.91 -5.76 12.39
C GLY A 272 -5.25 -7.13 12.48
N ALA A 273 -4.11 -7.35 11.81
CA ALA A 273 -3.37 -8.60 11.89
C ALA A 273 -2.78 -8.83 13.28
N SER A 274 -2.15 -7.81 13.89
CA SER A 274 -1.57 -7.87 15.24
C SER A 274 -2.63 -8.10 16.32
N ALA A 275 -3.74 -7.38 16.25
CA ALA A 275 -4.86 -7.57 17.18
C ALA A 275 -5.46 -8.99 17.09
N SER A 276 -5.56 -9.54 15.87
CA SER A 276 -6.03 -10.92 15.69
C SER A 276 -5.06 -11.95 16.27
N LEU A 277 -3.76 -11.73 16.13
CA LEU A 277 -2.74 -12.59 16.74
C LEU A 277 -2.80 -12.50 18.26
N ALA A 278 -2.93 -11.30 18.83
CA ALA A 278 -3.01 -11.07 20.28
C ALA A 278 -4.19 -11.79 20.94
N ILE A 279 -5.33 -11.94 20.24
CA ILE A 279 -6.48 -12.71 20.73
C ILE A 279 -6.41 -14.21 20.39
N GLY A 280 -5.24 -14.70 19.95
CA GLY A 280 -4.99 -16.13 19.70
C GLY A 280 -5.53 -16.66 18.37
N VAL A 281 -5.78 -15.82 17.37
CA VAL A 281 -6.11 -16.30 16.02
C VAL A 281 -4.85 -16.93 15.41
N ASP A 282 -5.00 -18.14 14.91
CA ASP A 282 -3.92 -18.89 14.26
C ASP A 282 -3.29 -18.13 13.09
N MET A 283 -1.96 -18.15 13.02
CA MET A 283 -1.17 -17.43 12.02
C MET A 283 -1.56 -17.77 10.58
N PHE A 284 -1.83 -19.05 10.28
CA PHE A 284 -2.25 -19.46 8.92
C PHE A 284 -3.62 -18.92 8.56
N ARG A 285 -4.52 -18.80 9.54
CA ARG A 285 -5.81 -18.14 9.34
C ARG A 285 -5.66 -16.66 9.06
N ILE A 286 -4.77 -15.97 9.80
CA ILE A 286 -4.44 -14.56 9.55
C ILE A 286 -3.85 -14.41 8.15
N MET A 287 -2.88 -15.24 7.78
CA MET A 287 -2.26 -15.24 6.45
C MET A 287 -3.28 -15.44 5.34
N LYS A 288 -4.13 -16.47 5.45
CA LYS A 288 -5.18 -16.77 4.47
C LYS A 288 -6.15 -15.60 4.34
N HIS A 289 -6.56 -15.02 5.46
CA HIS A 289 -7.48 -13.90 5.48
C HIS A 289 -6.89 -12.64 4.86
N GLY A 290 -5.63 -12.29 5.17
CA GLY A 290 -4.92 -11.15 4.61
C GLY A 290 -4.29 -11.41 3.23
N VAL A 291 -4.47 -12.63 2.68
CA VAL A 291 -3.89 -13.03 1.37
C VAL A 291 -2.37 -12.86 1.35
N TRP A 292 -1.68 -13.22 2.45
CA TRP A 292 -0.22 -13.31 2.48
C TRP A 292 0.22 -14.70 2.02
N LYS A 293 1.20 -14.74 1.13
CA LYS A 293 1.71 -15.99 0.53
C LYS A 293 2.82 -16.65 1.34
N THR A 294 3.52 -15.89 2.18
CA THR A 294 4.67 -16.37 2.96
C THR A 294 4.67 -15.78 4.36
N LEU A 295 5.27 -16.48 5.32
CA LEU A 295 5.48 -15.99 6.69
C LEU A 295 6.27 -14.69 6.68
N ALA A 296 7.38 -14.61 5.96
CA ALA A 296 8.19 -13.40 5.85
C ALA A 296 7.40 -12.17 5.30
N ALA A 297 6.29 -12.39 4.59
CA ALA A 297 5.45 -11.30 4.13
C ALA A 297 4.53 -10.77 5.22
N ILE A 298 4.07 -11.60 6.15
CA ILE A 298 3.21 -11.18 7.26
C ILE A 298 4.04 -10.66 8.44
N GLU A 299 5.23 -11.20 8.72
CA GLU A 299 6.10 -10.75 9.80
C GLU A 299 6.33 -9.23 9.80
N ARG A 300 6.42 -8.63 8.63
CA ARG A 300 6.53 -7.17 8.45
C ARG A 300 5.30 -6.37 8.92
N TYR A 301 4.18 -7.04 9.12
CA TYR A 301 2.92 -6.44 9.54
C TYR A 301 2.57 -6.75 10.99
N LEU A 302 3.27 -7.70 11.60
CA LEU A 302 3.07 -8.06 12.98
C LEU A 302 4.02 -7.26 13.86
N SER A 303 3.47 -6.51 14.79
CA SER A 303 4.26 -5.93 15.87
C SER A 303 4.39 -6.99 16.96
N LEU A 304 5.59 -7.54 17.12
CA LEU A 304 5.90 -8.50 18.19
C LEU A 304 5.98 -7.83 19.57
N HIS A 305 5.76 -6.53 19.67
CA HIS A 305 5.78 -5.78 20.93
C HIS A 305 4.43 -5.81 21.68
N VAL A 306 3.49 -6.67 21.27
CA VAL A 306 2.17 -6.82 21.92
C VAL A 306 2.07 -8.20 22.60
N LEU A 307 3.18 -8.75 23.02
CA LEU A 307 3.21 -9.93 23.93
C LEU A 307 3.75 -9.52 25.27
#